data_4fe3bbf4b6c7e0b4c915df9eed632eaa
#
_entry.id   4fe3bbf4b6c7e0b4c915df9eed632eaa
#
_cell.length_a   1.000
_cell.length_b   1.000
_cell.length_c   1.000
_cell.angle_alpha   90.00
_cell.angle_beta   90.00
_cell.angle_gamma   90.00
#
_symmetry.space_group_name_H-M   'P 1'
#
loop_
_entity.id
_entity.type
_entity.pdbx_description
1 polymer ?
#
loop_
_entity_poly.entity_id
_entity_poly.type
_entity_poly.pdbx_seq_one_letter_code
_entity_poly.pdbx_strand_id
1 'polypeptide(L)'
;MQPTMRLADLSRLIGRHAISEGSTPLRVSGTYAIRAGRMNAERTHALMRSSVCIVAQGAKSVMLGDTEYRYGKGQVAVFSVDVPVGARVTRASRVEPYLTLKIDLDAVRVADLASKAFPRGLPRSPEDRAVYILDADAPLIDAAARLLELLDHPSDAELIAPLVIDEILIRLLRSPMGIRIAQMGRSESNLDRISKSVTWLRSHYDQPIGIEELAARVHLSASAFHRHFRAVTSMSPLQYQKVLRLQEARRLMLAAEMDVGDASRRVGYLSASQFSREYARLFGSAPTVDIRRLREESSRGRERIDEGSRSGLETSS
;
A
#
# COMPACT_ATOMS: atom_id res chain seq x y z
N MET A 1 16.65 9.07 25.32
CA MET A 1 17.07 9.35 23.92
C MET A 1 15.93 10.08 23.22
N GLN A 2 16.19 11.20 22.55
CA GLN A 2 15.12 12.04 21.98
C GLN A 2 14.48 11.34 20.74
N PRO A 3 13.16 11.49 20.50
CA PRO A 3 12.46 10.88 19.35
C PRO A 3 13.11 11.17 17.99
N THR A 4 13.73 12.34 17.85
CA THR A 4 14.38 12.79 16.61
C THR A 4 15.63 11.97 16.27
N MET A 5 16.44 11.54 17.27
CA MET A 5 17.60 10.67 17.05
C MET A 5 17.16 9.29 16.55
N ARG A 6 16.10 8.72 17.12
CA ARG A 6 15.59 7.39 16.75
C ARG A 6 15.01 7.34 15.33
N LEU A 7 14.36 8.42 14.88
CA LEU A 7 13.89 8.54 13.49
C LEU A 7 15.06 8.64 12.49
N ALA A 8 16.16 9.27 12.86
CA ALA A 8 17.35 9.31 12.02
C ALA A 8 17.99 7.91 11.88
N ASP A 9 18.03 7.13 12.97
CA ASP A 9 18.50 5.74 12.94
C ASP A 9 17.58 4.87 12.08
N LEU A 10 16.26 4.96 12.26
CA LEU A 10 15.30 4.24 11.43
C LEU A 10 15.47 4.61 9.94
N SER A 11 15.67 5.89 9.63
CA SER A 11 15.92 6.38 8.27
C SER A 11 17.19 5.74 7.68
N ARG A 12 18.28 5.71 8.43
CA ARG A 12 19.55 5.09 8.04
C ARG A 12 19.39 3.58 7.80
N LEU A 13 18.69 2.87 8.67
CA LEU A 13 18.42 1.43 8.54
C LEU A 13 17.58 1.12 7.31
N ILE A 14 16.45 1.87 7.09
CA ILE A 14 15.65 1.70 5.88
C ILE A 14 16.50 1.97 4.63
N GLY A 15 17.30 3.05 4.63
CA GLY A 15 18.16 3.40 3.51
C GLY A 15 19.18 2.32 3.16
N ARG A 16 19.69 1.58 4.16
CA ARG A 16 20.63 0.45 3.96
C ARG A 16 19.96 -0.73 3.24
N HIS A 17 18.70 -1.01 3.54
CA HIS A 17 17.96 -2.13 2.94
C HIS A 17 17.20 -1.74 1.67
N ALA A 18 16.94 -0.45 1.43
CA ALA A 18 16.30 0.06 0.22
C ALA A 18 17.34 0.30 -0.88
N ILE A 19 17.80 -0.79 -1.52
CA ILE A 19 18.90 -0.80 -2.48
C ILE A 19 18.59 0.00 -3.75
N SER A 20 17.30 0.07 -4.14
CA SER A 20 16.86 0.74 -5.37
C SER A 20 15.65 1.63 -5.12
N GLU A 21 15.32 2.50 -6.08
CA GLU A 21 14.06 3.24 -6.11
C GLU A 21 12.87 2.29 -6.15
N GLY A 22 11.84 2.62 -5.38
CA GLY A 22 10.64 1.80 -5.28
C GLY A 22 10.58 0.95 -4.02
N SER A 23 10.00 -0.25 -4.11
CA SER A 23 9.76 -1.17 -2.99
C SER A 23 10.70 -2.35 -3.09
N THR A 24 11.57 -2.50 -2.10
CA THR A 24 12.50 -3.62 -1.95
C THR A 24 11.91 -4.59 -0.92
N PRO A 25 11.57 -5.85 -1.29
CA PRO A 25 11.17 -6.85 -0.30
C PRO A 25 12.33 -7.16 0.63
N LEU A 26 12.04 -7.30 1.91
CA LEU A 26 13.01 -7.64 2.94
C LEU A 26 13.00 -9.16 3.19
N ARG A 27 14.00 -9.66 3.90
CA ARG A 27 14.12 -11.10 4.25
C ARG A 27 12.90 -11.62 5.01
N VAL A 28 12.30 -10.82 5.86
CA VAL A 28 11.08 -11.17 6.60
C VAL A 28 9.88 -11.00 5.68
N SER A 29 9.14 -12.08 5.45
CA SER A 29 7.98 -12.09 4.55
C SER A 29 6.96 -11.02 4.92
N GLY A 30 6.40 -10.35 3.91
CA GLY A 30 5.42 -9.27 4.11
C GLY A 30 6.02 -7.95 4.59
N THR A 31 7.35 -7.81 4.62
CA THR A 31 8.00 -6.54 4.98
C THR A 31 8.79 -5.97 3.80
N TYR A 32 8.81 -4.63 3.70
CA TYR A 32 9.42 -3.93 2.57
C TYR A 32 10.09 -2.64 3.03
N ALA A 33 11.27 -2.36 2.50
CA ALA A 33 11.88 -1.04 2.54
C ALA A 33 11.52 -0.28 1.26
N ILE A 34 10.99 0.93 1.40
CA ILE A 34 10.58 1.74 0.25
C ILE A 34 11.39 3.03 0.22
N ARG A 35 11.94 3.33 -0.96
CA ARG A 35 12.74 4.53 -1.23
C ARG A 35 12.18 5.30 -2.42
N ALA A 36 12.19 6.63 -2.34
CA ALA A 36 12.04 7.51 -3.50
C ALA A 36 12.95 8.74 -3.33
N GLY A 37 13.92 8.89 -4.22
CA GLY A 37 14.92 9.97 -4.21
C GLY A 37 14.44 11.27 -4.86
N ARG A 38 13.18 11.35 -5.29
CA ARG A 38 12.58 12.55 -5.89
C ARG A 38 11.08 12.62 -5.65
N MET A 39 10.56 13.81 -5.71
CA MET A 39 9.11 14.05 -5.76
C MET A 39 8.54 13.61 -7.11
N ASN A 40 7.31 13.10 -7.09
CA ASN A 40 6.61 12.77 -8.32
C ASN A 40 5.69 13.93 -8.72
N ALA A 41 5.79 14.40 -9.97
CA ALA A 41 4.85 15.37 -10.52
C ALA A 41 3.45 14.75 -10.66
N GLU A 42 3.40 13.52 -11.19
CA GLU A 42 2.17 12.76 -11.38
C GLU A 42 1.96 11.71 -10.28
N ARG A 43 0.69 11.25 -10.13
CA ARG A 43 0.36 10.15 -9.23
C ARG A 43 0.69 8.80 -9.86
N THR A 44 1.40 7.97 -9.12
CA THR A 44 1.58 6.56 -9.47
C THR A 44 0.38 5.78 -8.96
N HIS A 45 -0.33 5.12 -9.87
CA HIS A 45 -1.50 4.30 -9.55
C HIS A 45 -1.07 2.88 -9.21
N ALA A 46 -1.47 2.40 -8.04
CA ALA A 46 -1.15 1.06 -7.55
C ALA A 46 -2.25 0.51 -6.66
N LEU A 47 -2.31 -0.81 -6.55
CA LEU A 47 -3.11 -1.47 -5.52
C LEU A 47 -2.30 -1.49 -4.22
N MET A 48 -2.75 -0.72 -3.23
CA MET A 48 -2.19 -0.76 -1.89
C MET A 48 -2.84 -1.90 -1.11
N ARG A 49 -2.04 -2.87 -0.70
CA ARG A 49 -2.50 -3.96 0.17
C ARG A 49 -2.72 -3.45 1.59
N SER A 50 -3.56 -4.18 2.34
CA SER A 50 -3.67 -4.01 3.78
C SER A 50 -2.29 -4.04 4.42
N SER A 51 -1.87 -2.92 5.01
CA SER A 51 -0.48 -2.73 5.46
C SER A 51 -0.32 -1.55 6.42
N VAL A 52 0.78 -1.57 7.15
CA VAL A 52 1.30 -0.45 7.94
C VAL A 52 2.50 0.15 7.21
N CYS A 53 2.54 1.46 7.06
CA CYS A 53 3.66 2.22 6.51
C CYS A 53 4.21 3.17 7.57
N ILE A 54 5.40 2.92 8.11
CA ILE A 54 6.09 3.75 9.10
C ILE A 54 7.07 4.64 8.35
N VAL A 55 6.82 5.95 8.32
CA VAL A 55 7.62 6.90 7.54
C VAL A 55 8.76 7.47 8.38
N ALA A 56 9.98 7.16 8.00
CA ALA A 56 11.17 7.68 8.67
C ALA A 56 11.62 9.02 8.10
N GLN A 57 11.41 9.25 6.79
CA GLN A 57 11.89 10.45 6.10
C GLN A 57 11.01 10.81 4.90
N GLY A 58 10.92 12.11 4.60
CA GLY A 58 10.14 12.62 3.48
C GLY A 58 8.63 12.65 3.75
N ALA A 59 7.84 12.78 2.68
CA ALA A 59 6.37 12.77 2.77
C ALA A 59 5.74 12.25 1.49
N LYS A 60 4.51 11.73 1.62
CA LYS A 60 3.71 11.16 0.54
C LYS A 60 2.25 11.59 0.67
N SER A 61 1.57 11.75 -0.45
CA SER A 61 0.12 11.82 -0.49
C SER A 61 -0.47 10.64 -1.24
N VAL A 62 -1.63 10.18 -0.79
CA VAL A 62 -2.38 9.08 -1.37
C VAL A 62 -3.81 9.54 -1.61
N MET A 63 -4.27 9.43 -2.86
CA MET A 63 -5.65 9.67 -3.25
C MET A 63 -6.41 8.35 -3.25
N LEU A 64 -7.50 8.28 -2.51
CA LEU A 64 -8.45 7.18 -2.50
C LEU A 64 -9.84 7.71 -2.84
N GLY A 65 -10.37 7.39 -4.02
CA GLY A 65 -11.53 8.09 -4.56
C GLY A 65 -11.24 9.59 -4.64
N ASP A 66 -12.11 10.39 -4.03
CA ASP A 66 -11.99 11.85 -3.97
C ASP A 66 -11.28 12.36 -2.69
N THR A 67 -10.79 11.45 -1.84
CA THR A 67 -10.17 11.80 -0.55
C THR A 67 -8.65 11.73 -0.64
N GLU A 68 -7.97 12.83 -0.30
CA GLU A 68 -6.52 12.86 -0.21
C GLU A 68 -6.03 12.69 1.24
N TYR A 69 -5.16 11.71 1.44
CA TYR A 69 -4.45 11.45 2.70
C TYR A 69 -3.00 11.87 2.55
N ARG A 70 -2.51 12.70 3.48
CA ARG A 70 -1.12 13.18 3.49
C ARG A 70 -0.43 12.71 4.76
N TYR A 71 0.75 12.14 4.61
CA TYR A 71 1.54 11.66 5.74
C TYR A 71 3.04 11.75 5.43
N GLY A 72 3.85 11.86 6.48
CA GLY A 72 5.28 12.08 6.33
C GLY A 72 6.09 11.63 7.54
N LYS A 73 7.28 12.18 7.65
CA LYS A 73 8.27 11.83 8.68
C LYS A 73 7.66 11.77 10.07
N GLY A 74 7.86 10.63 10.76
CA GLY A 74 7.35 10.38 12.10
C GLY A 74 5.88 9.96 12.15
N GLN A 75 5.25 9.70 11.00
CA GLN A 75 3.86 9.27 10.93
C GLN A 75 3.75 7.83 10.43
N VAL A 76 2.63 7.22 10.80
CA VAL A 76 2.22 5.89 10.36
C VAL A 76 0.94 6.02 9.55
N ALA A 77 0.93 5.42 8.36
CA ALA A 77 -0.27 5.22 7.58
C ALA A 77 -0.67 3.74 7.64
N VAL A 78 -1.90 3.47 8.08
CA VAL A 78 -2.48 2.13 8.14
C VAL A 78 -3.52 2.00 7.05
N PHE A 79 -3.34 1.03 6.17
CA PHE A 79 -4.30 0.62 5.16
C PHE A 79 -5.02 -0.63 5.66
N SER A 80 -6.30 -0.50 6.00
CA SER A 80 -7.07 -1.58 6.65
C SER A 80 -7.63 -2.61 5.67
N VAL A 81 -7.74 -2.26 4.41
CA VAL A 81 -8.19 -3.13 3.30
C VAL A 81 -7.36 -2.83 2.06
N ASP A 82 -7.39 -3.76 1.10
CA ASP A 82 -6.76 -3.53 -0.20
C ASP A 82 -7.51 -2.46 -0.97
N VAL A 83 -6.82 -1.40 -1.40
CA VAL A 83 -7.45 -0.28 -2.12
C VAL A 83 -6.60 0.20 -3.30
N PRO A 84 -7.24 0.47 -4.46
CA PRO A 84 -6.56 1.12 -5.56
C PRO A 84 -6.35 2.60 -5.24
N VAL A 85 -5.11 3.03 -5.24
CA VAL A 85 -4.72 4.40 -4.87
C VAL A 85 -3.94 5.09 -5.96
N GLY A 86 -4.03 6.42 -6.01
CA GLY A 86 -3.10 7.28 -6.71
C GLY A 86 -2.11 7.89 -5.71
N ALA A 87 -0.85 7.46 -5.72
CA ALA A 87 0.15 7.87 -4.75
C ALA A 87 1.14 8.87 -5.36
N ARG A 88 1.58 9.86 -4.58
CA ARG A 88 2.57 10.86 -4.99
C ARG A 88 3.51 11.16 -3.82
N VAL A 89 4.81 11.05 -4.06
CA VAL A 89 5.83 11.55 -3.12
C VAL A 89 5.84 13.07 -3.20
N THR A 90 5.59 13.73 -2.05
CA THR A 90 5.42 15.18 -1.95
C THR A 90 6.63 15.88 -1.34
N ARG A 91 7.49 15.11 -0.65
CA ARG A 91 8.76 15.61 -0.10
C ARG A 91 9.83 14.53 -0.20
N ALA A 92 10.77 14.72 -1.10
CA ALA A 92 11.97 13.89 -1.26
C ALA A 92 13.02 14.64 -2.10
N SER A 93 14.28 14.30 -1.90
CA SER A 93 15.43 14.68 -2.73
C SER A 93 16.41 13.51 -2.79
N ARG A 94 17.46 13.62 -3.62
CA ARG A 94 18.52 12.59 -3.67
C ARG A 94 19.27 12.44 -2.34
N VAL A 95 19.44 13.56 -1.63
CA VAL A 95 20.14 13.61 -0.32
C VAL A 95 19.20 13.22 0.82
N GLU A 96 17.95 13.65 0.73
CA GLU A 96 16.89 13.32 1.69
C GLU A 96 15.74 12.57 0.97
N PRO A 97 15.90 11.27 0.64
CA PRO A 97 14.87 10.50 -0.02
C PRO A 97 13.65 10.28 0.88
N TYR A 98 12.49 10.02 0.28
CA TYR A 98 11.37 9.44 1.01
C TYR A 98 11.74 8.01 1.40
N LEU A 99 11.65 7.69 2.71
CA LEU A 99 11.99 6.38 3.27
C LEU A 99 10.87 5.91 4.19
N THR A 100 10.37 4.70 3.94
CA THR A 100 9.34 4.07 4.78
C THR A 100 9.54 2.56 4.88
N LEU A 101 9.31 2.04 6.07
CA LEU A 101 9.14 0.61 6.33
C LEU A 101 7.66 0.27 6.12
N LYS A 102 7.37 -0.69 5.23
CA LYS A 102 6.03 -1.22 5.01
C LYS A 102 5.94 -2.65 5.55
N ILE A 103 4.87 -2.95 6.27
CA ILE A 103 4.55 -4.28 6.82
C ILE A 103 3.14 -4.63 6.35
N ASP A 104 2.99 -5.75 5.62
CA ASP A 104 1.67 -6.26 5.24
C ASP A 104 0.93 -6.77 6.49
N LEU A 105 -0.38 -6.51 6.55
CA LEU A 105 -1.22 -6.90 7.67
C LEU A 105 -1.95 -8.19 7.37
N ASP A 106 -1.84 -9.13 8.31
CA ASP A 106 -2.65 -10.34 8.35
C ASP A 106 -3.82 -10.13 9.31
N ALA A 107 -5.05 -10.22 8.79
CA ALA A 107 -6.27 -10.01 9.57
C ALA A 107 -6.41 -11.04 10.70
N VAL A 108 -5.96 -12.29 10.51
CA VAL A 108 -6.01 -13.34 11.55
C VAL A 108 -5.08 -12.98 12.70
N ARG A 109 -3.85 -12.55 12.38
CA ARG A 109 -2.87 -12.09 13.37
C ARG A 109 -3.37 -10.86 14.13
N VAL A 110 -3.95 -9.89 13.42
CA VAL A 110 -4.56 -8.70 14.05
C VAL A 110 -5.70 -9.10 14.99
N ALA A 111 -6.55 -10.09 14.61
CA ALA A 111 -7.63 -10.60 15.45
C ALA A 111 -7.12 -11.21 16.76
N ASP A 112 -6.09 -12.07 16.69
CA ASP A 112 -5.50 -12.71 17.86
C ASP A 112 -4.93 -11.65 18.83
N LEU A 113 -4.14 -10.71 18.32
CA LEU A 113 -3.58 -9.64 19.14
C LEU A 113 -4.64 -8.67 19.67
N ALA A 114 -5.68 -8.38 18.88
CA ALA A 114 -6.80 -7.54 19.33
C ALA A 114 -7.58 -8.19 20.47
N SER A 115 -7.79 -9.51 20.45
CA SER A 115 -8.45 -10.23 21.56
C SER A 115 -7.68 -10.09 22.87
N LYS A 116 -6.36 -10.06 22.82
CA LYS A 116 -5.47 -9.86 23.98
C LYS A 116 -5.43 -8.38 24.42
N ALA A 117 -5.44 -7.45 23.45
CA ALA A 117 -5.41 -6.02 23.74
C ALA A 117 -6.75 -5.50 24.30
N PHE A 118 -7.87 -6.14 23.93
CA PHE A 118 -9.24 -5.78 24.32
C PHE A 118 -10.00 -6.96 24.96
N PRO A 119 -9.58 -7.48 26.11
CA PRO A 119 -10.16 -8.71 26.71
C PRO A 119 -11.64 -8.55 27.12
N ARG A 120 -12.12 -7.31 27.27
CA ARG A 120 -13.53 -7.00 27.57
C ARG A 120 -14.37 -6.76 26.30
N GLY A 121 -13.83 -7.08 25.13
CA GLY A 121 -14.45 -6.82 23.83
C GLY A 121 -14.13 -5.44 23.28
N LEU A 122 -14.33 -5.30 21.96
CA LEU A 122 -14.06 -4.05 21.24
C LEU A 122 -15.20 -3.06 21.46
N PRO A 123 -14.91 -1.81 21.84
CA PRO A 123 -15.89 -0.73 21.82
C PRO A 123 -16.42 -0.52 20.38
N ARG A 124 -17.61 0.09 20.28
CA ARG A 124 -18.14 0.48 18.96
C ARG A 124 -17.25 1.55 18.34
N SER A 125 -16.81 1.33 17.09
CA SER A 125 -16.10 2.35 16.32
C SER A 125 -17.09 3.17 15.50
N PRO A 126 -16.98 4.51 15.48
CA PRO A 126 -17.96 5.34 14.79
C PRO A 126 -17.89 5.25 13.25
N GLU A 127 -16.74 5.00 12.67
CA GLU A 127 -16.58 4.91 11.20
C GLU A 127 -15.42 3.99 10.81
N ASP A 128 -15.70 3.07 9.88
CA ASP A 128 -14.69 2.25 9.23
C ASP A 128 -14.18 2.96 7.98
N ARG A 129 -12.85 3.11 7.87
CA ARG A 129 -12.15 3.70 6.71
C ARG A 129 -11.01 2.80 6.28
N ALA A 130 -10.65 2.87 4.99
CA ALA A 130 -9.51 2.13 4.50
C ALA A 130 -8.16 2.70 4.96
N VAL A 131 -8.10 4.01 5.26
CA VAL A 131 -6.82 4.67 5.59
C VAL A 131 -6.93 5.42 6.91
N TYR A 132 -5.98 5.14 7.80
CA TYR A 132 -5.78 5.86 9.06
C TYR A 132 -4.36 6.41 9.11
N ILE A 133 -4.21 7.62 9.67
CA ILE A 133 -2.90 8.25 9.88
C ILE A 133 -2.78 8.61 11.35
N LEU A 134 -1.62 8.30 11.94
CA LEU A 134 -1.30 8.61 13.32
C LEU A 134 0.19 8.97 13.44
N ASP A 135 0.54 9.68 14.50
CA ASP A 135 1.94 9.95 14.83
C ASP A 135 2.56 8.70 15.48
N ALA A 136 3.77 8.36 15.05
CA ALA A 136 4.53 7.26 15.64
C ALA A 136 5.14 7.71 16.98
N ASP A 137 4.86 6.98 18.04
CA ASP A 137 5.54 7.18 19.32
C ASP A 137 6.95 6.58 19.29
N ALA A 138 7.77 6.97 20.27
CA ALA A 138 9.15 6.50 20.34
C ALA A 138 9.27 4.97 20.45
N PRO A 139 8.44 4.26 21.26
CA PRO A 139 8.48 2.81 21.33
C PRO A 139 8.13 2.10 20.00
N LEU A 140 7.24 2.67 19.17
CA LEU A 140 6.91 2.11 17.87
C LEU A 140 8.09 2.27 16.90
N ILE A 141 8.75 3.44 16.91
CA ILE A 141 9.94 3.70 16.10
C ILE A 141 11.09 2.75 16.50
N ASP A 142 11.28 2.51 17.79
CA ASP A 142 12.29 1.57 18.30
C ASP A 142 12.03 0.13 17.85
N ALA A 143 10.78 -0.31 17.90
CA ALA A 143 10.41 -1.64 17.42
C ALA A 143 10.67 -1.76 15.91
N ALA A 144 10.35 -0.74 15.11
CA ALA A 144 10.62 -0.70 13.68
C ALA A 144 12.14 -0.74 13.38
N ALA A 145 12.96 -0.04 14.17
CA ALA A 145 14.42 -0.07 14.03
C ALA A 145 14.97 -1.45 14.36
N ARG A 146 14.56 -2.07 15.48
CA ARG A 146 14.98 -3.44 15.85
C ARG A 146 14.60 -4.47 14.79
N LEU A 147 13.43 -4.35 14.16
CA LEU A 147 13.04 -5.23 13.06
C LEU A 147 14.06 -5.19 11.91
N LEU A 148 14.54 -4.01 11.56
CA LEU A 148 15.53 -3.85 10.48
C LEU A 148 16.94 -4.30 10.90
N GLU A 149 17.32 -4.09 12.14
CA GLU A 149 18.60 -4.56 12.70
C GLU A 149 18.69 -6.10 12.70
N LEU A 150 17.59 -6.79 13.00
CA LEU A 150 17.53 -8.25 12.94
C LEU A 150 17.81 -8.83 11.54
N LEU A 151 17.61 -8.06 10.47
CA LEU A 151 17.88 -8.54 9.11
C LEU A 151 19.36 -8.79 8.84
N ASP A 152 20.26 -8.19 9.63
CA ASP A 152 21.71 -8.43 9.58
C ASP A 152 22.10 -9.79 10.23
N HIS A 153 21.17 -10.40 11.01
CA HIS A 153 21.35 -11.68 11.72
C HIS A 153 20.29 -12.72 11.27
N PRO A 154 20.53 -13.48 10.19
CA PRO A 154 19.50 -14.31 9.55
C PRO A 154 18.81 -15.33 10.46
N SER A 155 19.56 -16.00 11.33
CA SER A 155 19.03 -17.00 12.29
C SER A 155 18.07 -16.36 13.30
N ASP A 156 18.41 -15.16 13.78
CA ASP A 156 17.59 -14.44 14.74
C ASP A 156 16.37 -13.82 14.07
N ALA A 157 16.51 -13.38 12.80
CA ALA A 157 15.42 -12.80 12.03
C ALA A 157 14.23 -13.77 11.89
N GLU A 158 14.47 -15.05 11.65
CA GLU A 158 13.39 -16.04 11.50
C GLU A 158 12.59 -16.24 12.80
N LEU A 159 13.23 -16.19 13.96
CA LEU A 159 12.61 -16.45 15.25
C LEU A 159 12.09 -15.19 15.94
N ILE A 160 12.84 -14.08 15.86
CA ILE A 160 12.58 -12.87 16.64
C ILE A 160 11.77 -11.86 15.85
N ALA A 161 11.95 -11.73 14.53
CA ALA A 161 11.22 -10.74 13.74
C ALA A 161 9.68 -10.89 13.84
N PRO A 162 9.08 -12.09 13.85
CA PRO A 162 7.65 -12.23 14.10
C PRO A 162 7.20 -11.61 15.42
N LEU A 163 7.98 -11.75 16.50
CA LEU A 163 7.67 -11.18 17.83
C LEU A 163 7.77 -9.65 17.82
N VAL A 164 8.74 -9.09 17.08
CA VAL A 164 8.87 -7.64 16.91
C VAL A 164 7.72 -7.06 16.08
N ILE A 165 7.26 -7.79 15.06
CA ILE A 165 6.06 -7.41 14.30
C ILE A 165 4.83 -7.42 15.22
N ASP A 166 4.67 -8.43 16.09
CA ASP A 166 3.61 -8.45 17.09
C ASP A 166 3.69 -7.26 18.05
N GLU A 167 4.88 -6.88 18.49
CA GLU A 167 5.07 -5.67 19.30
C GLU A 167 4.58 -4.43 18.55
N ILE A 168 4.96 -4.25 17.28
CA ILE A 168 4.51 -3.13 16.44
C ILE A 168 2.98 -3.12 16.36
N LEU A 169 2.34 -4.26 16.10
CA LEU A 169 0.89 -4.39 16.01
C LEU A 169 0.20 -4.10 17.36
N ILE A 170 0.74 -4.60 18.46
CA ILE A 170 0.21 -4.34 19.83
C ILE A 170 0.29 -2.84 20.15
N ARG A 171 1.39 -2.15 19.82
CA ARG A 171 1.51 -0.70 20.00
C ARG A 171 0.48 0.06 19.19
N LEU A 172 0.25 -0.34 17.95
CA LEU A 172 -0.80 0.23 17.11
C LEU A 172 -2.21 -0.03 17.68
N LEU A 173 -2.48 -1.26 18.18
CA LEU A 173 -3.74 -1.59 18.85
C LEU A 173 -3.97 -0.81 20.15
N ARG A 174 -2.91 -0.38 20.83
CA ARG A 174 -2.97 0.46 22.02
C ARG A 174 -2.92 1.96 21.74
N SER A 175 -2.77 2.37 20.48
CA SER A 175 -2.82 3.75 20.04
C SER A 175 -4.26 4.31 20.03
N PRO A 176 -4.46 5.62 19.87
CA PRO A 176 -5.79 6.21 19.68
C PRO A 176 -6.59 5.63 18.50
N MET A 177 -5.92 5.01 17.52
CA MET A 177 -6.53 4.32 16.37
C MET A 177 -6.76 2.82 16.61
N GLY A 178 -6.37 2.29 17.77
CA GLY A 178 -6.34 0.87 18.05
C GLY A 178 -7.69 0.16 17.89
N ILE A 179 -8.79 0.76 18.32
CA ILE A 179 -10.14 0.22 18.14
C ILE A 179 -10.46 0.03 16.64
N ARG A 180 -10.09 1.01 15.81
CA ARG A 180 -10.32 0.97 14.35
C ARG A 180 -9.46 -0.09 13.67
N ILE A 181 -8.19 -0.20 14.07
CA ILE A 181 -7.28 -1.24 13.58
C ILE A 181 -7.78 -2.63 14.00
N ALA A 182 -8.27 -2.79 15.23
CA ALA A 182 -8.82 -4.05 15.74
C ALA A 182 -10.06 -4.53 14.97
N GLN A 183 -10.83 -3.62 14.34
CA GLN A 183 -11.98 -4.00 13.50
C GLN A 183 -11.57 -4.81 12.27
N MET A 184 -10.32 -4.71 11.81
CA MET A 184 -9.79 -5.50 10.68
C MET A 184 -9.81 -7.01 10.98
N GLY A 185 -9.54 -7.38 12.23
CA GLY A 185 -9.54 -8.77 12.67
C GLY A 185 -10.89 -9.24 13.24
N ARG A 186 -11.87 -8.35 13.40
CA ARG A 186 -13.16 -8.72 13.95
C ARG A 186 -14.04 -9.36 12.89
N SER A 187 -14.31 -10.65 13.03
CA SER A 187 -15.24 -11.39 12.19
C SER A 187 -16.62 -10.70 12.13
N GLU A 188 -17.21 -10.64 10.94
CA GLU A 188 -18.51 -10.01 10.67
C GLU A 188 -18.61 -8.51 10.96
N SER A 189 -17.51 -7.82 11.22
CA SER A 189 -17.50 -6.36 11.19
C SER A 189 -17.83 -5.86 9.77
N ASN A 190 -18.32 -4.62 9.64
CA ASN A 190 -18.52 -4.04 8.31
C ASN A 190 -17.19 -4.01 7.53
N LEU A 191 -16.09 -3.76 8.21
CA LEU A 191 -14.75 -3.74 7.62
C LEU A 191 -14.36 -5.14 7.09
N ASP A 192 -14.57 -6.21 7.86
CA ASP A 192 -14.33 -7.59 7.44
C ASP A 192 -15.19 -7.97 6.22
N ARG A 193 -16.49 -7.66 6.25
CA ARG A 193 -17.42 -7.89 5.13
C ARG A 193 -16.97 -7.17 3.85
N ILE A 194 -16.56 -5.91 3.97
CA ILE A 194 -16.06 -5.16 2.83
C ILE A 194 -14.70 -5.68 2.37
N SER A 195 -13.80 -6.08 3.27
CA SER A 195 -12.52 -6.71 2.92
C SER A 195 -12.71 -8.01 2.13
N LYS A 196 -13.66 -8.87 2.55
CA LYS A 196 -14.04 -10.09 1.80
C LYS A 196 -14.56 -9.76 0.39
N SER A 197 -15.41 -8.73 0.27
CA SER A 197 -15.91 -8.26 -1.04
C SER A 197 -14.78 -7.72 -1.92
N VAL A 198 -13.84 -6.97 -1.36
CA VAL A 198 -12.67 -6.45 -2.04
C VAL A 198 -11.77 -7.59 -2.53
N THR A 199 -11.54 -8.61 -1.70
CA THR A 199 -10.78 -9.81 -2.09
C THR A 199 -11.45 -10.53 -3.24
N TRP A 200 -12.77 -10.70 -3.19
CA TRP A 200 -13.53 -11.31 -4.28
C TRP A 200 -13.44 -10.49 -5.57
N LEU A 201 -13.64 -9.17 -5.49
CA LEU A 201 -13.53 -8.24 -6.63
C LEU A 201 -12.15 -8.32 -7.30
N ARG A 202 -11.09 -8.50 -6.53
CA ARG A 202 -9.73 -8.61 -7.06
C ARG A 202 -9.49 -9.90 -7.85
N SER A 203 -10.14 -10.99 -7.47
CA SER A 203 -10.04 -12.27 -8.20
C SER A 203 -11.02 -12.40 -9.37
N HIS A 204 -12.04 -11.50 -9.47
CA HIS A 204 -13.10 -11.54 -10.48
C HIS A 204 -13.30 -10.16 -11.15
N TYR A 205 -12.26 -9.33 -11.20
CA TYR A 205 -12.37 -7.96 -11.73
C TYR A 205 -12.79 -7.93 -13.21
N ASP A 206 -12.46 -8.94 -13.99
CA ASP A 206 -12.72 -9.08 -15.43
C ASP A 206 -14.19 -9.45 -15.75
N GLN A 207 -14.95 -9.94 -14.75
CA GLN A 207 -16.32 -10.39 -14.93
C GLN A 207 -17.32 -9.27 -14.63
N PRO A 208 -18.54 -9.33 -15.20
CA PRO A 208 -19.65 -8.46 -14.77
C PRO A 208 -19.98 -8.70 -13.28
N ILE A 209 -20.28 -7.64 -12.55
CA ILE A 209 -20.66 -7.73 -11.13
C ILE A 209 -22.15 -7.52 -10.95
N GLY A 210 -22.83 -8.48 -10.32
CA GLY A 210 -24.13 -8.28 -9.70
C GLY A 210 -23.96 -7.70 -8.28
N ILE A 211 -24.42 -6.48 -8.06
CA ILE A 211 -24.30 -5.82 -6.73
C ILE A 211 -25.06 -6.59 -5.67
N GLU A 212 -26.26 -7.09 -6.00
CA GLU A 212 -27.10 -7.91 -5.13
C GLU A 212 -26.40 -9.21 -4.74
N GLU A 213 -25.73 -9.86 -5.69
CA GLU A 213 -24.97 -11.08 -5.45
C GLU A 213 -23.77 -10.81 -4.53
N LEU A 214 -23.03 -9.73 -4.79
CA LEU A 214 -21.86 -9.36 -3.98
C LEU A 214 -22.27 -8.98 -2.55
N ALA A 215 -23.40 -8.30 -2.38
CA ALA A 215 -23.97 -7.97 -1.08
C ALA A 215 -24.41 -9.23 -0.32
N ALA A 216 -25.11 -10.16 -1.00
CA ALA A 216 -25.54 -11.43 -0.43
C ALA A 216 -24.39 -12.29 0.08
N ARG A 217 -23.26 -12.34 -0.66
CA ARG A 217 -22.05 -13.07 -0.26
C ARG A 217 -21.48 -12.63 1.09
N VAL A 218 -21.74 -11.38 1.49
CA VAL A 218 -21.27 -10.81 2.75
C VAL A 218 -22.41 -10.53 3.74
N HIS A 219 -23.57 -11.12 3.50
CA HIS A 219 -24.76 -11.02 4.36
C HIS A 219 -25.22 -9.57 4.61
N LEU A 220 -25.26 -8.77 3.56
CA LEU A 220 -25.75 -7.38 3.57
C LEU A 220 -26.87 -7.21 2.53
N SER A 221 -27.80 -6.28 2.78
CA SER A 221 -28.66 -5.77 1.72
C SER A 221 -27.84 -4.92 0.73
N ALA A 222 -28.28 -4.81 -0.53
CA ALA A 222 -27.57 -4.03 -1.54
C ALA A 222 -27.34 -2.57 -1.11
N SER A 223 -28.33 -1.94 -0.46
CA SER A 223 -28.21 -0.56 0.04
C SER A 223 -27.21 -0.42 1.19
N ALA A 224 -27.21 -1.37 2.16
CA ALA A 224 -26.25 -1.40 3.25
C ALA A 224 -24.84 -1.66 2.71
N PHE A 225 -24.70 -2.61 1.78
CA PHE A 225 -23.44 -2.91 1.12
C PHE A 225 -22.86 -1.67 0.42
N HIS A 226 -23.65 -0.99 -0.42
CA HIS A 226 -23.22 0.25 -1.09
C HIS A 226 -22.73 1.32 -0.11
N ARG A 227 -23.47 1.54 0.98
CA ARG A 227 -23.12 2.52 2.00
C ARG A 227 -21.81 2.17 2.69
N HIS A 228 -21.65 0.91 3.17
CA HIS A 228 -20.44 0.47 3.86
C HIS A 228 -19.23 0.40 2.92
N PHE A 229 -19.44 -0.10 1.69
CA PHE A 229 -18.36 -0.16 0.71
C PHE A 229 -17.80 1.23 0.40
N ARG A 230 -18.69 2.22 0.18
CA ARG A 230 -18.27 3.60 -0.06
C ARG A 230 -17.65 4.26 1.18
N ALA A 231 -18.16 3.99 2.36
CA ALA A 231 -17.59 4.51 3.61
C ALA A 231 -16.15 4.01 3.80
N VAL A 232 -15.89 2.72 3.54
CA VAL A 232 -14.56 2.11 3.68
C VAL A 232 -13.65 2.53 2.54
N THR A 233 -14.06 2.36 1.27
CA THR A 233 -13.16 2.48 0.11
C THR A 233 -13.19 3.84 -0.57
N SER A 234 -14.06 4.76 -0.14
CA SER A 234 -14.35 6.06 -0.80
C SER A 234 -14.82 5.92 -2.25
N MET A 235 -15.23 4.72 -2.68
CA MET A 235 -15.69 4.40 -4.04
C MET A 235 -16.95 3.54 -4.01
N SER A 236 -17.78 3.60 -5.07
CA SER A 236 -18.77 2.56 -5.29
C SER A 236 -18.10 1.25 -5.72
N PRO A 237 -18.75 0.07 -5.55
CA PRO A 237 -18.18 -1.21 -5.99
C PRO A 237 -17.83 -1.23 -7.49
N LEU A 238 -18.68 -0.64 -8.34
CA LEU A 238 -18.42 -0.53 -9.79
C LEU A 238 -17.23 0.40 -10.11
N GLN A 239 -17.09 1.52 -9.38
CA GLN A 239 -15.92 2.38 -9.53
C GLN A 239 -14.64 1.67 -9.11
N TYR A 240 -14.70 0.93 -8.00
CA TYR A 240 -13.58 0.14 -7.52
C TYR A 240 -13.15 -0.92 -8.56
N GLN A 241 -14.10 -1.71 -9.08
CA GLN A 241 -13.82 -2.68 -10.14
C GLN A 241 -13.19 -2.02 -11.38
N LYS A 242 -13.75 -0.90 -11.81
CA LYS A 242 -13.24 -0.14 -12.95
C LYS A 242 -11.76 0.25 -12.75
N VAL A 243 -11.41 0.78 -11.59
CA VAL A 243 -10.01 1.14 -11.30
C VAL A 243 -9.11 -0.09 -11.28
N LEU A 244 -9.55 -1.22 -10.72
CA LEU A 244 -8.81 -2.49 -10.79
C LEU A 244 -8.54 -2.93 -12.24
N ARG A 245 -9.58 -2.93 -13.09
CA ARG A 245 -9.45 -3.26 -14.52
C ARG A 245 -8.42 -2.39 -15.21
N LEU A 246 -8.47 -1.09 -15.01
CA LEU A 246 -7.55 -0.14 -15.64
C LEU A 246 -6.11 -0.31 -15.14
N GLN A 247 -5.91 -0.53 -13.85
CA GLN A 247 -4.59 -0.79 -13.28
C GLN A 247 -4.01 -2.10 -13.78
N GLU A 248 -4.81 -3.16 -13.88
CA GLU A 248 -4.37 -4.44 -14.40
C GLU A 248 -4.07 -4.38 -15.90
N ALA A 249 -4.90 -3.70 -16.69
CA ALA A 249 -4.60 -3.47 -18.10
C ALA A 249 -3.25 -2.75 -18.30
N ARG A 250 -2.98 -1.72 -17.49
CA ARG A 250 -1.69 -1.01 -17.49
C ARG A 250 -0.52 -1.94 -17.19
N ARG A 251 -0.69 -2.81 -16.18
CA ARG A 251 0.32 -3.82 -15.84
C ARG A 251 0.56 -4.81 -16.97
N LEU A 252 -0.50 -5.32 -17.62
CA LEU A 252 -0.40 -6.25 -18.75
C LEU A 252 0.30 -5.61 -19.95
N MET A 253 -0.02 -4.36 -20.28
CA MET A 253 0.63 -3.63 -21.36
C MET A 253 2.11 -3.34 -21.07
N LEU A 254 2.49 -3.12 -19.79
CA LEU A 254 3.88 -2.85 -19.42
C LEU A 254 4.72 -4.13 -19.30
N ALA A 255 4.23 -5.12 -18.55
CA ALA A 255 5.01 -6.29 -18.16
C ALA A 255 4.92 -7.44 -19.20
N ALA A 256 3.75 -7.61 -19.82
CA ALA A 256 3.51 -8.67 -20.82
C ALA A 256 3.52 -8.15 -22.26
N GLU A 257 3.87 -6.87 -22.48
CA GLU A 257 3.92 -6.19 -23.79
C GLU A 257 2.63 -6.32 -24.61
N MET A 258 1.51 -6.56 -23.92
CA MET A 258 0.19 -6.77 -24.54
C MET A 258 -0.26 -5.49 -25.24
N ASP A 259 -0.88 -5.61 -26.41
CA ASP A 259 -1.48 -4.45 -27.08
C ASP A 259 -2.72 -3.93 -26.35
N VAL A 260 -3.13 -2.69 -26.68
CA VAL A 260 -4.24 -1.99 -26.02
C VAL A 260 -5.57 -2.73 -26.17
N GLY A 261 -5.81 -3.31 -27.35
CA GLY A 261 -7.04 -4.04 -27.66
C GLY A 261 -7.15 -5.33 -26.85
N ASP A 262 -6.07 -6.11 -26.81
CA ASP A 262 -6.00 -7.35 -26.06
C ASP A 262 -6.07 -7.10 -24.55
N ALA A 263 -5.32 -6.11 -24.06
CA ALA A 263 -5.38 -5.71 -22.65
C ALA A 263 -6.80 -5.29 -22.24
N SER A 264 -7.49 -4.50 -23.08
CA SER A 264 -8.86 -4.07 -22.79
C SER A 264 -9.84 -5.24 -22.71
N ARG A 265 -9.75 -6.19 -23.65
CA ARG A 265 -10.58 -7.42 -23.64
C ARG A 265 -10.28 -8.30 -22.43
N ARG A 266 -8.98 -8.49 -22.14
CA ARG A 266 -8.53 -9.31 -21.01
C ARG A 266 -9.04 -8.86 -19.68
N VAL A 267 -9.22 -7.55 -19.49
CA VAL A 267 -9.75 -6.98 -18.23
C VAL A 267 -11.27 -6.76 -18.26
N GLY A 268 -11.98 -7.30 -19.26
CA GLY A 268 -13.44 -7.33 -19.31
C GLY A 268 -14.11 -6.09 -19.89
N TYR A 269 -13.42 -5.31 -20.75
CA TYR A 269 -14.06 -4.26 -21.55
C TYR A 269 -14.57 -4.81 -22.89
N LEU A 270 -15.84 -4.53 -23.20
CA LEU A 270 -16.44 -4.87 -24.47
C LEU A 270 -16.15 -3.83 -25.56
N SER A 271 -15.81 -2.60 -25.19
CA SER A 271 -15.55 -1.49 -26.10
C SER A 271 -14.16 -0.90 -25.84
N ALA A 272 -13.26 -0.99 -26.82
CA ALA A 272 -11.94 -0.37 -26.77
C ALA A 272 -12.00 1.17 -26.66
N SER A 273 -13.03 1.79 -27.27
CA SER A 273 -13.25 3.24 -27.18
C SER A 273 -13.66 3.64 -25.75
N GLN A 274 -14.52 2.87 -25.09
CA GLN A 274 -14.86 3.09 -23.68
C GLN A 274 -13.64 2.93 -22.79
N PHE A 275 -12.89 1.85 -22.98
CA PHE A 275 -11.63 1.60 -22.27
C PHE A 275 -10.67 2.78 -22.37
N SER A 276 -10.38 3.24 -23.59
CA SER A 276 -9.43 4.33 -23.83
C SER A 276 -9.84 5.64 -23.17
N ARG A 277 -11.15 5.98 -23.19
CA ARG A 277 -11.67 7.17 -22.50
C ARG A 277 -11.54 7.07 -20.98
N GLU A 278 -11.88 5.92 -20.39
CA GLU A 278 -11.81 5.70 -18.94
C GLU A 278 -10.36 5.61 -18.48
N TYR A 279 -9.48 5.00 -19.28
CA TYR A 279 -8.04 4.94 -19.05
C TYR A 279 -7.43 6.36 -19.01
N ALA A 280 -7.71 7.18 -20.02
CA ALA A 280 -7.22 8.54 -20.09
C ALA A 280 -7.73 9.41 -18.91
N ARG A 281 -8.97 9.18 -18.46
CA ARG A 281 -9.52 9.87 -17.27
C ARG A 281 -8.77 9.50 -15.98
N LEU A 282 -8.36 8.24 -15.83
CA LEU A 282 -7.67 7.77 -14.62
C LEU A 282 -6.18 8.14 -14.64
N PHE A 283 -5.49 7.95 -15.78
CA PHE A 283 -4.04 8.07 -15.89
C PHE A 283 -3.56 9.39 -16.53
N GLY A 284 -4.50 10.23 -16.98
CA GLY A 284 -4.18 11.54 -17.55
C GLY A 284 -3.78 11.52 -19.03
N SER A 285 -3.61 10.34 -19.64
CA SER A 285 -3.20 10.19 -21.04
C SER A 285 -3.74 8.91 -21.66
N ALA A 286 -3.82 8.87 -23.01
CA ALA A 286 -4.25 7.68 -23.73
C ALA A 286 -3.31 6.48 -23.46
N PRO A 287 -3.83 5.22 -23.50
CA PRO A 287 -3.05 4.02 -23.15
C PRO A 287 -1.71 3.94 -23.87
N THR A 288 -1.68 4.13 -25.18
CA THR A 288 -0.46 4.06 -26.00
C THR A 288 0.60 5.09 -25.63
N VAL A 289 0.16 6.31 -25.29
CA VAL A 289 1.05 7.42 -24.90
C VAL A 289 1.64 7.14 -23.52
N ASP A 290 0.79 6.73 -22.56
CA ASP A 290 1.20 6.44 -21.18
C ASP A 290 2.21 5.28 -21.14
N ILE A 291 1.93 4.18 -21.86
CA ILE A 291 2.81 3.00 -21.87
C ILE A 291 4.17 3.32 -22.50
N ARG A 292 4.20 4.09 -23.59
CA ARG A 292 5.45 4.53 -24.23
C ARG A 292 6.28 5.33 -23.23
N ARG A 293 5.69 6.33 -22.60
CA ARG A 293 6.35 7.17 -21.59
C ARG A 293 6.95 6.33 -20.46
N LEU A 294 6.19 5.37 -19.91
CA LEU A 294 6.64 4.54 -18.80
C LEU A 294 7.78 3.58 -19.20
N ARG A 295 7.77 3.07 -20.43
CA ARG A 295 8.88 2.26 -20.96
C ARG A 295 10.15 3.07 -21.11
N GLU A 296 10.05 4.30 -21.64
CA GLU A 296 11.19 5.23 -21.76
C GLU A 296 11.78 5.61 -20.40
N GLU A 297 10.92 5.88 -19.40
CA GLU A 297 11.35 6.17 -18.02
C GLU A 297 12.07 4.97 -17.38
N SER A 298 11.59 3.75 -17.62
CA SER A 298 12.20 2.52 -17.12
C SER A 298 13.55 2.23 -17.78
N SER A 299 13.71 2.48 -19.08
CA SER A 299 14.97 2.32 -19.80
C SER A 299 16.04 3.31 -19.32
N ARG A 300 15.69 4.58 -19.19
CA ARG A 300 16.59 5.62 -18.65
C ARG A 300 17.01 5.35 -17.21
N GLY A 301 16.14 4.69 -16.42
CA GLY A 301 16.45 4.28 -15.07
C GLY A 301 17.52 3.18 -15.01
N ARG A 302 17.48 2.22 -15.95
CA ARG A 302 18.46 1.12 -16.07
C ARG A 302 19.81 1.61 -16.55
N GLU A 303 19.85 2.45 -17.59
CA GLU A 303 21.09 3.02 -18.13
C GLU A 303 21.88 3.79 -17.07
N ARG A 304 21.21 4.57 -16.22
CA ARG A 304 21.84 5.30 -15.12
C ARG A 304 22.41 4.43 -14.00
N ILE A 305 21.86 3.23 -13.79
CA ILE A 305 22.39 2.26 -12.82
C ILE A 305 23.64 1.61 -13.37
N ASP A 306 23.67 1.27 -14.66
CA ASP A 306 24.82 0.67 -15.35
C ASP A 306 25.98 1.66 -15.48
N GLU A 307 25.74 2.94 -15.77
CA GLU A 307 26.78 3.96 -15.79
C GLU A 307 27.39 4.22 -14.40
N GLY A 308 26.55 4.26 -13.35
CA GLY A 308 27.02 4.40 -11.96
C GLY A 308 27.87 3.22 -11.49
N SER A 309 27.54 2.01 -11.96
CA SER A 309 28.31 0.79 -11.63
C SER A 309 29.65 0.74 -12.37
N ARG A 310 29.75 1.28 -13.58
CA ARG A 310 31.01 1.34 -14.36
C ARG A 310 31.96 2.40 -13.83
N SER A 311 31.49 3.57 -13.44
CA SER A 311 32.33 4.63 -12.90
C SER A 311 32.92 4.32 -11.51
N GLY A 312 32.25 3.44 -10.74
CA GLY A 312 32.77 2.96 -9.44
C GLY A 312 33.90 1.93 -9.53
N LEU A 313 34.07 1.28 -10.68
CA LEU A 313 35.15 0.31 -10.91
C LEU A 313 36.44 0.96 -11.43
N GLU A 314 36.34 2.12 -12.09
CA GLU A 314 37.52 2.82 -12.63
C GLU A 314 38.28 3.66 -11.60
N THR A 315 37.71 3.91 -10.41
CA THR A 315 38.35 4.67 -9.33
C THR A 315 39.08 3.79 -8.28
N SER A 316 39.17 2.47 -8.49
CA SER A 316 39.84 1.50 -7.59
C SER A 316 41.05 0.81 -8.23
N SER A 317 41.68 1.48 -9.20
CA SER A 317 42.95 1.01 -9.78
C SER A 317 44.08 1.95 -9.46
#